data_2745e7bf848a00bca125585233ade43e
#
_entry.id   2745e7bf848a00bca125585233ade43e
#
_cell.length_a   1.000
_cell.length_b   1.000
_cell.length_c   1.000
_cell.angle_alpha   90.00
_cell.angle_beta   90.00
_cell.angle_gamma   90.00
#
_symmetry.space_group_name_H-M   'P 1'
#
loop_
_entity.id
_entity.type
_entity.pdbx_description
1 polymer ?
#
loop_
_entity_poly.entity_id
_entity_poly.type
_entity_poly.pdbx_seq_one_letter_code
_entity_poly.pdbx_strand_id
1 'polypeptide(L)'
;MLFHTIPEILSYANEAYGADDAIRWKKSKNEIESRTYSELKNDTDSFANAIEKLGKKGQHIAVIGPSSYEWIVSYLAITESGSVAVPIDASLPAADICELLDRADVRMLIFDEARSDVAEAAAKSCHDINVYVSMNSTEHCPQVLSFNGLIDDNRGSYEPAVAEDALCTIMFTSGTTGKSKGVMLTQNNLAENATCLDMKIGPHTVILSVLPIHHAYCLSMDILKGISLGSVICINDSIMRMAKNIQLFTPDMILMVPLMIETFARKLEEVRAAGLPAEPVRKKIFGERLHTICSGGAYLNPDYVDLFAEFGITILQGYGMTECSPVISTNLSWDIRKNSVGKLMPNCEAKTVDGELLVRGTSVMQGYYKMPKETEETLSDGWLHTGDLGYVDEDGYIYLTGRRKNLIITKNGENVSPEELENALSVNHLIKEIIVRESEGVIEAEIFPDSEYAQNAGIADIRSALQALIDEYNVNAPVYKRIYSLKVRESEFEKTASRKIKRS
;
A
#
# COMPACT_ATOMS: atom_id res chain seq x y z
N MET A 1 21.08 -8.66 -1.08
CA MET A 1 22.05 -7.66 -0.56
C MET A 1 21.26 -6.72 0.32
N LEU A 2 21.80 -6.29 1.46
CA LEU A 2 21.17 -5.34 2.39
C LEU A 2 21.72 -3.95 2.11
N PHE A 3 20.84 -2.95 2.02
CA PHE A 3 21.20 -1.54 1.84
C PHE A 3 20.63 -0.72 3.00
N HIS A 4 21.32 0.36 3.34
CA HIS A 4 20.97 1.24 4.46
C HIS A 4 20.45 2.61 4.04
N THR A 5 20.64 2.96 2.76
CA THR A 5 20.13 4.21 2.19
C THR A 5 19.49 3.98 0.82
N ILE A 6 18.55 4.84 0.44
CA ILE A 6 17.89 4.79 -0.87
C ILE A 6 18.89 5.06 -2.01
N PRO A 7 19.84 6.02 -1.91
CA PRO A 7 20.87 6.21 -2.90
C PRO A 7 21.77 5.00 -3.15
N GLU A 8 22.07 4.19 -2.10
CA GLU A 8 22.83 2.94 -2.28
C GLU A 8 22.08 1.95 -3.17
N ILE A 9 20.76 1.82 -2.99
CA ILE A 9 19.90 0.96 -3.83
C ILE A 9 20.01 1.37 -5.29
N LEU A 10 19.84 2.66 -5.58
CA LEU A 10 19.85 3.16 -6.95
C LEU A 10 21.25 3.08 -7.59
N SER A 11 22.30 3.40 -6.84
CA SER A 11 23.69 3.31 -7.30
C SER A 11 24.07 1.87 -7.64
N TYR A 12 23.73 0.92 -6.77
CA TYR A 12 23.93 -0.51 -7.03
C TYR A 12 23.17 -0.98 -8.28
N ALA A 13 21.89 -0.58 -8.38
CA ALA A 13 21.06 -0.99 -9.52
C ALA A 13 21.63 -0.43 -10.85
N ASN A 14 22.11 0.81 -10.86
CA ASN A 14 22.78 1.39 -12.03
C ASN A 14 24.08 0.65 -12.38
N GLU A 15 24.89 0.30 -11.39
CA GLU A 15 26.15 -0.43 -11.61
C GLU A 15 25.91 -1.85 -12.14
N ALA A 16 24.91 -2.55 -11.55
CA ALA A 16 24.66 -3.96 -11.86
C ALA A 16 23.79 -4.15 -13.12
N TYR A 17 22.85 -3.23 -13.40
CA TYR A 17 21.81 -3.38 -14.42
C TYR A 17 21.65 -2.18 -15.34
N GLY A 18 22.64 -1.29 -15.41
CA GLY A 18 22.56 0.02 -16.07
C GLY A 18 21.93 0.05 -17.46
N ALA A 19 22.19 -0.96 -18.29
CA ALA A 19 21.66 -1.08 -19.66
C ALA A 19 20.25 -1.69 -19.73
N ASP A 20 19.75 -2.26 -18.62
CA ASP A 20 18.45 -2.93 -18.59
C ASP A 20 17.31 -1.92 -18.34
N ASP A 21 16.12 -2.26 -18.83
CA ASP A 21 14.93 -1.46 -18.54
C ASP A 21 14.61 -1.46 -17.04
N ALA A 22 14.50 -0.28 -16.45
CA ALA A 22 14.09 -0.08 -15.05
C ALA A 22 12.59 0.18 -14.96
N ILE A 23 12.11 1.15 -15.72
CA ILE A 23 10.71 1.62 -15.65
C ILE A 23 10.11 1.56 -17.06
N ARG A 24 8.87 1.01 -17.13
CA ARG A 24 8.07 1.00 -18.36
C ARG A 24 6.71 1.61 -18.12
N TRP A 25 6.20 2.37 -19.08
CA TRP A 25 4.85 2.89 -19.05
C TRP A 25 4.24 2.92 -20.44
N LYS A 26 2.93 3.12 -20.46
CA LYS A 26 2.18 3.19 -21.69
C LYS A 26 2.17 4.62 -22.22
N LYS A 27 2.74 4.85 -23.38
CA LYS A 27 2.76 6.13 -24.07
C LYS A 27 1.45 6.37 -24.86
N SER A 28 0.98 5.33 -25.55
CA SER A 28 -0.25 5.35 -26.32
C SER A 28 -0.94 3.99 -26.28
N LYS A 29 -2.02 3.78 -27.03
CA LYS A 29 -2.83 2.54 -26.96
C LYS A 29 -2.01 1.25 -27.05
N ASN A 30 -0.95 1.22 -27.87
CA ASN A 30 -0.13 0.01 -28.11
C ASN A 30 1.38 0.30 -28.04
N GLU A 31 1.79 1.47 -27.55
CA GLU A 31 3.19 1.88 -27.48
C GLU A 31 3.62 1.94 -26.03
N ILE A 32 4.70 1.23 -25.72
CA ILE A 32 5.37 1.24 -24.42
C ILE A 32 6.61 2.12 -24.57
N GLU A 33 6.82 3.01 -23.62
CA GLU A 33 8.05 3.74 -23.43
C GLU A 33 8.78 3.16 -22.23
N SER A 34 10.11 3.17 -22.24
CA SER A 34 10.94 2.68 -21.15
C SER A 34 12.08 3.62 -20.85
N ARG A 35 12.63 3.48 -19.65
CA ARG A 35 13.92 4.05 -19.24
C ARG A 35 14.76 2.94 -18.61
N THR A 36 16.04 2.95 -18.95
CA THR A 36 17.03 2.07 -18.36
C THR A 36 17.42 2.51 -16.95
N TYR A 37 18.12 1.65 -16.21
CA TYR A 37 18.64 2.02 -14.89
C TYR A 37 19.65 3.17 -14.97
N SER A 38 20.45 3.24 -16.03
CA SER A 38 21.37 4.36 -16.24
C SER A 38 20.65 5.67 -16.55
N GLU A 39 19.57 5.64 -17.33
CA GLU A 39 18.74 6.82 -17.56
C GLU A 39 18.05 7.27 -16.28
N LEU A 40 17.48 6.31 -15.51
CA LEU A 40 16.85 6.60 -14.21
C LEU A 40 17.84 7.26 -13.24
N LYS A 41 19.06 6.73 -13.12
CA LYS A 41 20.12 7.33 -12.27
C LYS A 41 20.50 8.73 -12.75
N ASN A 42 20.76 8.89 -14.06
CA ASN A 42 21.14 10.18 -14.62
C ASN A 42 20.06 11.27 -14.44
N ASP A 43 18.79 10.91 -14.63
CA ASP A 43 17.68 11.86 -14.43
C ASP A 43 17.50 12.18 -12.94
N THR A 44 17.70 11.20 -12.06
CA THR A 44 17.68 11.40 -10.59
C THR A 44 18.80 12.34 -10.16
N ASP A 45 20.03 12.10 -10.60
CA ASP A 45 21.19 12.96 -10.32
C ASP A 45 20.97 14.40 -10.79
N SER A 46 20.49 14.53 -12.03
CA SER A 46 20.22 15.85 -12.62
C SER A 46 19.17 16.63 -11.84
N PHE A 47 18.11 15.94 -11.39
CA PHE A 47 17.07 16.58 -10.60
C PHE A 47 17.53 16.86 -9.16
N ALA A 48 18.39 16.03 -8.55
CA ALA A 48 19.03 16.33 -7.27
C ALA A 48 19.93 17.57 -7.35
N ASN A 49 20.73 17.70 -8.44
CA ASN A 49 21.48 18.93 -8.72
C ASN A 49 20.57 20.16 -8.84
N ALA A 50 19.40 20.03 -9.47
CA ALA A 50 18.42 21.10 -9.57
C ALA A 50 17.87 21.50 -8.21
N ILE A 51 17.51 20.54 -7.34
CA ILE A 51 17.03 20.77 -5.98
C ILE A 51 18.08 21.56 -5.17
N GLU A 52 19.34 21.18 -5.24
CA GLU A 52 20.43 21.89 -4.55
C GLU A 52 20.62 23.30 -5.08
N LYS A 53 20.65 23.48 -6.42
CA LYS A 53 20.80 24.79 -7.08
C LYS A 53 19.62 25.73 -6.78
N LEU A 54 18.42 25.20 -6.61
CA LEU A 54 17.23 25.96 -6.19
C LEU A 54 17.24 26.29 -4.68
N GLY A 55 18.28 25.88 -3.92
CA GLY A 55 18.39 26.10 -2.49
C GLY A 55 17.36 25.31 -1.68
N LYS A 56 16.96 24.14 -2.18
CA LYS A 56 15.96 23.28 -1.54
C LYS A 56 16.54 22.03 -0.86
N LYS A 57 17.85 21.83 -0.92
CA LYS A 57 18.55 20.76 -0.20
C LYS A 57 18.24 20.83 1.29
N GLY A 58 17.88 19.69 1.89
CA GLY A 58 17.51 19.58 3.31
C GLY A 58 16.12 20.13 3.64
N GLN A 59 15.33 20.56 2.65
CA GLN A 59 13.97 21.05 2.85
C GLN A 59 12.93 19.94 2.63
N HIS A 60 11.69 20.17 3.09
CA HIS A 60 10.58 19.29 2.79
C HIS A 60 9.98 19.62 1.42
N ILE A 61 9.89 18.62 0.57
CA ILE A 61 9.44 18.75 -0.82
C ILE A 61 8.27 17.80 -1.04
N ALA A 62 7.11 18.36 -1.38
CA ALA A 62 5.93 17.55 -1.66
C ALA A 62 5.91 17.05 -3.10
N VAL A 63 5.42 15.81 -3.28
CA VAL A 63 5.20 15.20 -4.60
C VAL A 63 3.74 14.76 -4.68
N ILE A 64 3.01 15.29 -5.68
CA ILE A 64 1.57 15.07 -5.86
C ILE A 64 1.28 14.70 -7.32
N GLY A 65 0.71 13.54 -7.55
CA GLY A 65 0.35 13.08 -8.88
C GLY A 65 0.02 11.59 -8.91
N PRO A 66 -0.45 11.09 -10.06
CA PRO A 66 -0.54 9.66 -10.30
C PRO A 66 0.84 9.02 -10.36
N SER A 67 0.89 7.68 -10.30
CA SER A 67 2.14 6.95 -10.54
C SER A 67 2.69 7.28 -11.92
N SER A 68 3.90 7.81 -11.99
CA SER A 68 4.58 8.18 -13.24
C SER A 68 6.11 8.06 -13.09
N TYR A 69 6.83 8.11 -14.20
CA TYR A 69 8.29 8.13 -14.21
C TYR A 69 8.82 9.38 -13.50
N GLU A 70 8.23 10.53 -13.79
CA GLU A 70 8.58 11.83 -13.20
C GLU A 70 8.37 11.83 -11.68
N TRP A 71 7.33 11.16 -11.20
CA TRP A 71 7.08 10.98 -9.77
C TRP A 71 8.19 10.17 -9.11
N ILE A 72 8.60 9.05 -9.74
CA ILE A 72 9.67 8.17 -9.24
C ILE A 72 11.01 8.93 -9.18
N VAL A 73 11.38 9.60 -10.27
CA VAL A 73 12.61 10.41 -10.33
C VAL A 73 12.57 11.51 -9.28
N SER A 74 11.44 12.22 -9.12
CA SER A 74 11.28 13.26 -8.11
C SER A 74 11.52 12.72 -6.70
N TYR A 75 10.92 11.58 -6.35
CA TYR A 75 11.07 10.98 -5.04
C TYR A 75 12.53 10.56 -4.77
N LEU A 76 13.16 9.87 -5.72
CA LEU A 76 14.55 9.43 -5.60
C LEU A 76 15.51 10.62 -5.48
N ALA A 77 15.34 11.66 -6.29
CA ALA A 77 16.18 12.86 -6.25
C ALA A 77 16.02 13.66 -4.95
N ILE A 78 14.81 13.75 -4.41
CA ILE A 78 14.56 14.39 -3.11
C ILE A 78 15.33 13.66 -2.01
N THR A 79 15.21 12.33 -1.95
CA THR A 79 15.87 11.52 -0.92
C THR A 79 17.39 11.47 -1.10
N GLU A 80 17.87 11.48 -2.35
CA GLU A 80 19.30 11.51 -2.69
C GLU A 80 19.95 12.85 -2.36
N SER A 81 19.22 13.97 -2.54
CA SER A 81 19.71 15.32 -2.17
C SER A 81 19.80 15.57 -0.66
N GLY A 82 19.33 14.61 0.16
CA GLY A 82 19.22 14.79 1.62
C GLY A 82 18.04 15.65 2.03
N SER A 83 17.07 15.87 1.13
CA SER A 83 15.79 16.53 1.42
C SER A 83 14.76 15.51 1.89
N VAL A 84 13.61 15.98 2.38
CA VAL A 84 12.54 15.12 2.91
C VAL A 84 11.38 15.09 1.92
N ALA A 85 11.11 13.93 1.36
CA ALA A 85 9.95 13.73 0.49
C ALA A 85 8.65 13.70 1.30
N VAL A 86 7.63 14.40 0.79
CA VAL A 86 6.27 14.40 1.34
C VAL A 86 5.30 13.91 0.25
N PRO A 87 5.17 12.58 0.06
CA PRO A 87 4.20 11.98 -0.85
C PRO A 87 2.78 12.25 -0.37
N ILE A 88 1.94 12.84 -1.22
CA ILE A 88 0.55 13.17 -0.86
C ILE A 88 -0.42 12.50 -1.84
N ASP A 89 -1.52 12.00 -1.30
CA ASP A 89 -2.61 11.43 -2.08
C ASP A 89 -3.23 12.47 -3.00
N ALA A 90 -3.04 12.29 -4.30
CA ALA A 90 -3.57 13.17 -5.33
C ALA A 90 -5.12 13.14 -5.43
N SER A 91 -5.80 12.20 -4.80
CA SER A 91 -7.26 12.10 -4.81
C SER A 91 -7.95 13.01 -3.78
N LEU A 92 -7.20 13.56 -2.83
CA LEU A 92 -7.74 14.45 -1.79
C LEU A 92 -8.19 15.80 -2.38
N PRO A 93 -9.18 16.47 -1.76
CA PRO A 93 -9.52 17.84 -2.09
C PRO A 93 -8.34 18.80 -1.93
N ALA A 94 -8.22 19.82 -2.77
CA ALA A 94 -7.11 20.75 -2.73
C ALA A 94 -6.94 21.45 -1.38
N ALA A 95 -8.04 21.76 -0.68
CA ALA A 95 -7.99 22.37 0.66
C ALA A 95 -7.35 21.43 1.70
N ASP A 96 -7.68 20.14 1.66
CA ASP A 96 -7.11 19.13 2.57
C ASP A 96 -5.63 18.93 2.27
N ILE A 97 -5.24 18.95 0.99
CA ILE A 97 -3.84 18.87 0.58
C ILE A 97 -3.06 20.10 1.11
N CYS A 98 -3.60 21.33 0.96
CA CYS A 98 -2.95 22.53 1.49
C CYS A 98 -2.73 22.44 3.02
N GLU A 99 -3.70 21.90 3.78
CA GLU A 99 -3.49 21.66 5.21
C GLU A 99 -2.32 20.71 5.47
N LEU A 100 -2.19 19.62 4.69
CA LEU A 100 -1.08 18.68 4.83
C LEU A 100 0.27 19.32 4.45
N LEU A 101 0.31 20.15 3.39
CA LEU A 101 1.50 20.89 2.96
C LEU A 101 2.01 21.81 4.07
N ASP A 102 1.13 22.58 4.70
CA ASP A 102 1.48 23.49 5.80
C ASP A 102 1.92 22.69 7.03
N ARG A 103 1.24 21.62 7.39
CA ARG A 103 1.60 20.77 8.53
C ARG A 103 2.94 20.08 8.37
N ALA A 104 3.33 19.77 7.13
CA ALA A 104 4.63 19.18 6.83
C ALA A 104 5.74 20.22 6.57
N ASP A 105 5.50 21.52 6.74
CA ASP A 105 6.47 22.61 6.44
C ASP A 105 7.06 22.52 5.03
N VAL A 106 6.24 22.20 4.03
CA VAL A 106 6.68 22.08 2.64
C VAL A 106 7.20 23.39 2.10
N ARG A 107 8.33 23.35 1.39
CA ARG A 107 9.01 24.51 0.78
C ARG A 107 9.04 24.47 -0.75
N MET A 108 8.79 23.32 -1.33
CA MET A 108 8.72 23.11 -2.78
C MET A 108 7.62 22.10 -3.08
N LEU A 109 6.83 22.37 -4.12
CA LEU A 109 5.76 21.49 -4.57
C LEU A 109 6.06 21.01 -5.99
N ILE A 110 6.14 19.69 -6.16
CA ILE A 110 6.22 19.00 -7.45
C ILE A 110 4.86 18.38 -7.71
N PHE A 111 4.23 18.70 -8.83
CA PHE A 111 2.85 18.27 -9.10
C PHE A 111 2.62 17.85 -10.54
N ASP A 112 1.69 16.92 -10.74
CA ASP A 112 1.15 16.58 -12.05
C ASP A 112 0.12 17.65 -12.48
N GLU A 113 0.07 18.00 -13.75
CA GLU A 113 -0.85 19.04 -14.28
C GLU A 113 -2.34 18.71 -14.04
N ALA A 114 -2.69 17.43 -13.89
CA ALA A 114 -4.05 17.06 -13.48
C ALA A 114 -4.42 17.59 -12.08
N ARG A 115 -3.43 18.09 -11.30
CA ARG A 115 -3.60 18.70 -9.99
C ARG A 115 -3.10 20.17 -9.94
N SER A 116 -3.22 20.89 -11.05
CA SER A 116 -2.95 22.34 -11.12
C SER A 116 -3.82 23.12 -10.14
N ASP A 117 -5.03 22.62 -9.82
CA ASP A 117 -5.91 23.15 -8.78
C ASP A 117 -5.23 23.24 -7.41
N VAL A 118 -4.41 22.23 -7.07
CA VAL A 118 -3.64 22.20 -5.81
C VAL A 118 -2.53 23.26 -5.85
N ALA A 119 -1.79 23.36 -6.95
CA ALA A 119 -0.71 24.34 -7.08
C ALA A 119 -1.26 25.78 -6.99
N GLU A 120 -2.41 26.06 -7.62
CA GLU A 120 -3.09 27.36 -7.52
C GLU A 120 -3.61 27.66 -6.12
N ALA A 121 -4.17 26.65 -5.41
CA ALA A 121 -4.63 26.80 -4.05
C ALA A 121 -3.45 27.04 -3.10
N ALA A 122 -2.38 26.25 -3.24
CA ALA A 122 -1.17 26.37 -2.42
C ALA A 122 -0.49 27.74 -2.61
N ALA A 123 -0.43 28.27 -3.82
CA ALA A 123 0.12 29.61 -4.10
C ALA A 123 -0.66 30.73 -3.39
N LYS A 124 -1.93 30.51 -3.04
CA LYS A 124 -2.78 31.48 -2.33
C LYS A 124 -2.74 31.31 -0.80
N SER A 125 -2.55 30.08 -0.30
CA SER A 125 -2.71 29.76 1.12
C SER A 125 -1.41 29.30 1.81
N CYS A 126 -0.51 28.61 1.11
CA CYS A 126 0.71 28.04 1.67
C CYS A 126 1.91 28.97 1.40
N HIS A 127 2.07 30.00 2.24
CA HIS A 127 3.04 31.09 1.98
C HIS A 127 4.51 30.66 2.07
N ASP A 128 4.79 29.50 2.62
CA ASP A 128 6.14 28.96 2.77
C ASP A 128 6.64 28.24 1.51
N ILE A 129 5.72 27.87 0.59
CA ILE A 129 6.06 27.25 -0.68
C ILE A 129 6.43 28.34 -1.68
N ASN A 130 7.67 28.34 -2.13
CA ASN A 130 8.17 29.35 -3.07
C ASN A 130 8.77 28.79 -4.36
N VAL A 131 8.70 27.47 -4.56
CA VAL A 131 9.08 26.77 -5.79
C VAL A 131 7.98 25.78 -6.16
N TYR A 132 7.51 25.88 -7.39
CA TYR A 132 6.50 25.01 -8.00
C TYR A 132 7.09 24.38 -9.25
N VAL A 133 6.98 23.03 -9.36
CA VAL A 133 7.49 22.28 -10.52
C VAL A 133 6.36 21.42 -11.08
N SER A 134 6.06 21.60 -12.37
CA SER A 134 5.14 20.73 -13.10
C SER A 134 5.88 19.55 -13.70
N MET A 135 5.37 18.34 -13.48
CA MET A 135 5.91 17.09 -14.05
C MET A 135 5.70 17.02 -15.58
N ASN A 136 4.65 17.63 -16.09
CA ASN A 136 4.21 17.46 -17.48
C ASN A 136 4.49 18.67 -18.36
N SER A 137 4.84 19.85 -17.77
CA SER A 137 5.17 21.03 -18.54
C SER A 137 6.46 20.85 -19.36
N THR A 138 6.43 21.26 -20.60
CA THR A 138 7.59 21.19 -21.50
C THR A 138 8.51 22.39 -21.39
N GLU A 139 8.04 23.50 -20.83
CA GLU A 139 8.80 24.74 -20.72
C GLU A 139 8.66 25.38 -19.33
N HIS A 140 9.72 26.09 -18.90
CA HIS A 140 9.65 26.94 -17.72
C HIS A 140 8.73 28.14 -17.97
N CYS A 141 7.91 28.46 -16.99
CA CYS A 141 7.22 29.72 -16.93
C CYS A 141 7.59 30.49 -15.65
N PRO A 142 7.32 31.80 -15.53
CA PRO A 142 7.81 32.61 -14.41
C PRO A 142 7.38 32.12 -13.03
N GLN A 143 6.31 31.36 -12.93
CA GLN A 143 5.72 30.91 -11.67
C GLN A 143 5.83 29.41 -11.47
N VAL A 144 6.04 28.61 -12.54
CA VAL A 144 6.11 27.15 -12.49
C VAL A 144 7.27 26.66 -13.36
N LEU A 145 8.17 25.93 -12.78
CA LEU A 145 9.30 25.32 -13.46
C LEU A 145 8.87 24.02 -14.14
N SER A 146 9.51 23.68 -15.25
CA SER A 146 9.34 22.40 -15.93
C SER A 146 10.27 21.36 -15.32
N PHE A 147 9.75 20.18 -14.99
CA PHE A 147 10.54 19.04 -14.52
C PHE A 147 11.64 18.67 -15.54
N ASN A 148 11.25 18.47 -16.80
CA ASN A 148 12.20 18.12 -17.87
C ASN A 148 13.23 19.23 -18.11
N GLY A 149 12.81 20.50 -18.08
CA GLY A 149 13.71 21.64 -18.19
C GLY A 149 14.74 21.68 -17.07
N LEU A 150 14.32 21.38 -15.81
CA LEU A 150 15.26 21.28 -14.68
C LEU A 150 16.28 20.15 -14.85
N ILE A 151 15.89 18.99 -15.37
CA ILE A 151 16.80 17.91 -15.69
C ILE A 151 17.81 18.35 -16.75
N ASP A 152 17.34 18.91 -17.87
CA ASP A 152 18.18 19.32 -18.99
C ASP A 152 19.20 20.41 -18.60
N ASP A 153 18.78 21.37 -17.78
CA ASP A 153 19.62 22.50 -17.32
C ASP A 153 20.65 22.09 -16.25
N ASN A 154 20.50 20.91 -15.62
CA ASN A 154 21.32 20.48 -14.48
C ASN A 154 21.94 19.09 -14.68
N ARG A 155 22.14 18.66 -15.93
CA ARG A 155 22.76 17.35 -16.23
C ARG A 155 24.13 17.22 -15.59
N GLY A 156 24.37 16.07 -14.96
CA GLY A 156 25.62 15.72 -14.31
C GLY A 156 25.39 14.71 -13.18
N SER A 157 26.46 14.07 -12.73
CA SER A 157 26.41 13.19 -11.57
C SER A 157 26.13 13.98 -10.29
N TYR A 158 25.47 13.34 -9.36
CA TYR A 158 25.28 13.82 -8.00
C TYR A 158 25.93 12.86 -7.00
N GLU A 159 26.65 13.41 -6.02
CA GLU A 159 27.28 12.61 -4.97
C GLU A 159 26.45 12.70 -3.68
N PRO A 160 25.63 11.69 -3.36
CA PRO A 160 24.80 11.71 -2.17
C PRO A 160 25.65 11.76 -0.89
N ALA A 161 25.27 12.63 0.03
CA ALA A 161 25.89 12.71 1.35
C ALA A 161 24.76 12.63 2.42
N VAL A 162 24.14 11.45 2.53
CA VAL A 162 23.04 11.20 3.44
C VAL A 162 23.41 10.19 4.50
N ALA A 163 23.02 10.45 5.76
CA ALA A 163 23.18 9.50 6.83
C ALA A 163 22.04 8.47 6.84
N GLU A 164 22.33 7.28 7.33
CA GLU A 164 21.32 6.18 7.41
C GLU A 164 20.11 6.57 8.27
N ASP A 165 20.33 7.31 9.36
CA ASP A 165 19.29 7.78 10.27
C ASP A 165 18.65 9.12 9.87
N ALA A 166 19.05 9.69 8.73
CA ALA A 166 18.48 10.93 8.23
C ALA A 166 17.00 10.73 7.86
N LEU A 167 16.12 11.62 8.35
CA LEU A 167 14.73 11.69 7.90
C LEU A 167 14.71 11.94 6.39
N CYS A 168 14.03 11.09 5.65
CA CYS A 168 13.94 11.21 4.19
C CYS A 168 12.51 11.25 3.67
N THR A 169 11.53 10.82 4.48
CA THR A 169 10.14 10.77 4.03
C THR A 169 9.17 11.04 5.18
N ILE A 170 8.14 11.85 4.92
CA ILE A 170 6.97 12.01 5.80
C ILE A 170 5.74 11.54 5.05
N MET A 171 5.14 10.43 5.50
CA MET A 171 3.92 9.88 4.90
C MET A 171 2.71 10.12 5.78
N PHE A 172 1.68 10.74 5.22
CA PHE A 172 0.44 10.94 5.95
C PHE A 172 -0.45 9.70 5.91
N THR A 173 -0.90 9.27 7.10
CA THR A 173 -1.86 8.18 7.26
C THR A 173 -3.19 8.71 7.76
N SER A 174 -4.30 8.11 7.32
CA SER A 174 -5.61 8.41 7.88
C SER A 174 -5.65 7.91 9.32
N GLY A 175 -5.39 8.80 10.26
CA GLY A 175 -5.44 8.50 11.69
C GLY A 175 -6.83 8.08 12.13
N THR A 176 -6.88 7.20 13.13
CA THR A 176 -8.15 6.74 13.76
C THR A 176 -8.87 7.83 14.56
N THR A 177 -8.19 8.95 14.83
CA THR A 177 -8.68 10.11 15.59
C THR A 177 -9.20 11.25 14.70
N GLY A 178 -9.34 11.02 13.39
CA GLY A 178 -9.86 12.00 12.43
C GLY A 178 -8.82 12.92 11.80
N LYS A 179 -7.65 13.12 12.40
CA LYS A 179 -6.54 13.90 11.81
C LYS A 179 -5.46 12.97 11.29
N SER A 180 -5.06 13.15 10.02
CA SER A 180 -3.94 12.42 9.42
C SER A 180 -2.66 12.65 10.22
N LYS A 181 -1.86 11.59 10.44
CA LYS A 181 -0.57 11.66 11.13
C LYS A 181 0.57 11.56 10.11
N GLY A 182 1.57 12.43 10.21
CA GLY A 182 2.76 12.39 9.35
C GLY A 182 3.81 11.44 9.92
N VAL A 183 3.91 10.25 9.39
CA VAL A 183 4.88 9.22 9.80
C VAL A 183 6.27 9.59 9.30
N MET A 184 7.24 9.72 10.19
CA MET A 184 8.64 10.07 9.89
C MET A 184 9.47 8.82 9.63
N LEU A 185 9.96 8.66 8.40
CA LEU A 185 10.76 7.52 7.96
C LEU A 185 12.17 7.96 7.55
N THR A 186 13.17 7.23 8.04
CA THR A 186 14.58 7.46 7.71
C THR A 186 14.99 6.74 6.43
N GLN A 187 16.17 7.06 5.93
CA GLN A 187 16.83 6.33 4.85
C GLN A 187 16.89 4.83 5.17
N ASN A 188 17.39 4.49 6.36
CA ASN A 188 17.53 3.10 6.78
C ASN A 188 16.19 2.38 6.98
N ASN A 189 15.17 3.05 7.52
CA ASN A 189 13.85 2.44 7.68
C ASN A 189 13.34 1.87 6.35
N LEU A 190 13.39 2.67 5.28
CA LEU A 190 12.86 2.30 3.97
C LEU A 190 13.80 1.34 3.22
N ALA A 191 15.11 1.62 3.23
CA ALA A 191 16.08 0.81 2.50
C ALA A 191 16.19 -0.61 3.06
N GLU A 192 16.32 -0.76 4.39
CA GLU A 192 16.38 -2.08 5.00
C GLU A 192 15.06 -2.83 4.85
N ASN A 193 13.91 -2.19 5.06
CA ASN A 193 12.62 -2.85 4.88
C ASN A 193 12.45 -3.41 3.47
N ALA A 194 12.87 -2.65 2.47
CA ALA A 194 12.84 -3.09 1.08
C ALA A 194 13.82 -4.24 0.79
N THR A 195 14.95 -4.34 1.49
CA THR A 195 16.08 -5.18 1.06
C THR A 195 16.51 -6.29 2.03
N CYS A 196 16.03 -6.28 3.28
CA CYS A 196 16.43 -7.27 4.31
C CYS A 196 15.99 -8.71 4.01
N LEU A 197 14.98 -8.92 3.16
CA LEU A 197 14.43 -10.23 2.85
C LEU A 197 14.71 -10.64 1.40
N ASP A 198 15.40 -11.77 1.22
CA ASP A 198 15.54 -12.42 -0.08
C ASP A 198 14.26 -13.21 -0.40
N MET A 199 13.48 -12.73 -1.34
CA MET A 199 12.28 -13.40 -1.85
C MET A 199 12.56 -14.37 -2.98
N LYS A 200 13.83 -14.62 -3.32
CA LYS A 200 14.29 -15.41 -4.48
C LYS A 200 13.70 -14.92 -5.82
N ILE A 201 13.53 -13.62 -5.92
CA ILE A 201 13.15 -12.93 -7.15
C ILE A 201 14.44 -12.52 -7.87
N GLY A 202 14.57 -12.94 -9.12
CA GLY A 202 15.75 -12.61 -9.95
C GLY A 202 15.64 -11.24 -10.64
N PRO A 203 16.74 -10.77 -11.24
CA PRO A 203 16.71 -9.59 -12.10
C PRO A 203 15.80 -9.83 -13.32
N HIS A 204 15.38 -8.74 -13.96
CA HIS A 204 14.43 -8.72 -15.09
C HIS A 204 13.01 -9.25 -14.79
N THR A 205 12.69 -9.51 -13.52
CA THR A 205 11.31 -9.80 -13.12
C THR A 205 10.43 -8.61 -13.45
N VAL A 206 9.35 -8.82 -14.18
CA VAL A 206 8.42 -7.77 -14.58
C VAL A 206 7.36 -7.60 -13.48
N ILE A 207 7.31 -6.43 -12.88
CA ILE A 207 6.35 -6.04 -11.85
C ILE A 207 5.34 -5.08 -12.46
N LEU A 208 4.05 -5.38 -12.38
CA LEU A 208 3.01 -4.38 -12.70
C LEU A 208 2.59 -3.65 -11.43
N SER A 209 3.00 -2.40 -11.30
CA SER A 209 2.68 -1.55 -10.16
C SER A 209 1.28 -0.96 -10.33
N VAL A 210 0.32 -1.43 -9.54
CA VAL A 210 -1.10 -1.06 -9.62
C VAL A 210 -1.60 -0.26 -8.41
N LEU A 211 -0.83 -0.25 -7.32
CA LEU A 211 -1.18 0.47 -6.10
C LEU A 211 -0.74 1.94 -6.19
N PRO A 212 -1.40 2.84 -5.44
CA PRO A 212 -0.99 4.25 -5.41
C PRO A 212 0.43 4.42 -4.87
N ILE A 213 1.29 5.11 -5.63
CA ILE A 213 2.72 5.23 -5.34
C ILE A 213 3.04 6.01 -4.06
N HIS A 214 2.13 6.90 -3.62
CA HIS A 214 2.28 7.65 -2.37
C HIS A 214 2.08 6.81 -1.10
N HIS A 215 1.62 5.55 -1.23
CA HIS A 215 1.51 4.62 -0.11
C HIS A 215 2.81 3.84 0.11
N ALA A 216 3.18 3.65 1.38
CA ALA A 216 4.40 2.94 1.77
C ALA A 216 4.53 1.56 1.11
N TYR A 217 3.43 0.81 0.95
CA TYR A 217 3.47 -0.54 0.39
C TYR A 217 3.90 -0.56 -1.08
N CYS A 218 3.35 0.33 -1.91
CA CYS A 218 3.79 0.47 -3.30
C CYS A 218 5.22 1.00 -3.37
N LEU A 219 5.51 2.09 -2.66
CA LEU A 219 6.82 2.74 -2.71
C LEU A 219 7.95 1.80 -2.27
N SER A 220 7.79 1.09 -1.15
CA SER A 220 8.84 0.19 -0.66
C SER A 220 8.91 -1.10 -1.47
N MET A 221 7.77 -1.74 -1.79
CA MET A 221 7.79 -3.10 -2.35
C MET A 221 7.75 -3.15 -3.89
N ASP A 222 7.05 -2.25 -4.58
CA ASP A 222 7.13 -2.19 -6.04
C ASP A 222 8.37 -1.39 -6.49
N ILE A 223 8.61 -0.21 -5.88
CA ILE A 223 9.64 0.70 -6.38
C ILE A 223 11.01 0.39 -5.78
N LEU A 224 11.23 0.58 -4.47
CA LEU A 224 12.56 0.43 -3.87
C LEU A 224 13.06 -1.02 -3.96
N LYS A 225 12.24 -2.00 -3.59
CA LYS A 225 12.59 -3.41 -3.74
C LYS A 225 12.78 -3.81 -5.19
N GLY A 226 11.88 -3.39 -6.10
CA GLY A 226 12.00 -3.65 -7.53
C GLY A 226 13.32 -3.13 -8.09
N ILE A 227 13.71 -1.89 -7.76
CA ILE A 227 15.00 -1.30 -8.16
C ILE A 227 16.17 -2.14 -7.59
N SER A 228 16.12 -2.51 -6.31
CA SER A 228 17.19 -3.28 -5.65
C SER A 228 17.44 -4.65 -6.28
N LEU A 229 16.44 -5.22 -6.96
CA LEU A 229 16.48 -6.52 -7.60
C LEU A 229 16.79 -6.48 -9.10
N GLY A 230 16.90 -5.29 -9.71
CA GLY A 230 17.02 -5.17 -11.17
C GLY A 230 15.74 -5.57 -11.90
N SER A 231 14.58 -5.38 -11.28
CA SER A 231 13.27 -5.69 -11.87
C SER A 231 12.86 -4.64 -12.90
N VAL A 232 11.94 -5.00 -13.79
CA VAL A 232 11.31 -4.07 -14.72
C VAL A 232 9.97 -3.63 -14.12
N ILE A 233 9.88 -2.39 -13.68
CA ILE A 233 8.68 -1.84 -13.04
C ILE A 233 7.78 -1.23 -14.10
N CYS A 234 6.61 -1.82 -14.33
CA CYS A 234 5.60 -1.33 -15.29
C CYS A 234 4.55 -0.51 -14.55
N ILE A 235 4.39 0.74 -14.92
CA ILE A 235 3.40 1.64 -14.31
C ILE A 235 2.03 1.38 -14.90
N ASN A 236 1.06 1.05 -14.05
CA ASN A 236 -0.33 0.91 -14.43
C ASN A 236 -1.02 2.28 -14.50
N ASP A 237 -1.52 2.64 -15.66
CA ASP A 237 -2.14 3.96 -15.89
C ASP A 237 -3.55 4.11 -15.28
N SER A 238 -4.21 3.01 -14.95
CA SER A 238 -5.55 3.03 -14.32
C SER A 238 -5.95 1.65 -13.82
N ILE A 239 -6.56 1.58 -12.64
CA ILE A 239 -7.13 0.34 -12.08
C ILE A 239 -8.18 -0.25 -13.04
N MET A 240 -8.98 0.58 -13.71
CA MET A 240 -9.97 0.14 -14.69
C MET A 240 -9.36 -0.55 -15.92
N ARG A 241 -8.08 -0.32 -16.20
CA ARG A 241 -7.34 -0.90 -17.31
C ARG A 241 -6.40 -2.01 -16.89
N MET A 242 -6.32 -2.34 -15.61
CA MET A 242 -5.39 -3.33 -15.06
C MET A 242 -5.39 -4.65 -15.86
N ALA A 243 -6.56 -5.22 -16.16
CA ALA A 243 -6.65 -6.45 -16.94
C ALA A 243 -6.05 -6.33 -18.35
N LYS A 244 -6.17 -5.16 -19.00
CA LYS A 244 -5.53 -4.90 -20.31
C LYS A 244 -4.03 -4.70 -20.16
N ASN A 245 -3.60 -4.04 -19.10
CA ASN A 245 -2.19 -3.79 -18.83
C ASN A 245 -1.47 -5.07 -18.40
N ILE A 246 -2.12 -6.00 -17.73
CA ILE A 246 -1.59 -7.36 -17.51
C ILE A 246 -1.26 -8.04 -18.83
N GLN A 247 -2.15 -7.96 -19.84
CA GLN A 247 -1.88 -8.54 -21.16
C GLN A 247 -0.79 -7.78 -21.93
N LEU A 248 -0.70 -6.46 -21.75
CA LEU A 248 0.26 -5.62 -22.45
C LEU A 248 1.68 -5.80 -21.91
N PHE A 249 1.85 -5.72 -20.59
CA PHE A 249 3.15 -5.77 -19.93
C PHE A 249 3.62 -7.18 -19.58
N THR A 250 2.69 -8.17 -19.60
CA THR A 250 2.97 -9.57 -19.23
C THR A 250 3.80 -9.71 -17.95
N PRO A 251 3.30 -9.20 -16.81
CA PRO A 251 4.05 -9.22 -15.56
C PRO A 251 4.25 -10.64 -15.02
N ASP A 252 5.32 -10.82 -14.25
CA ASP A 252 5.57 -12.01 -13.44
C ASP A 252 4.89 -11.91 -12.07
N MET A 253 4.79 -10.67 -11.57
CA MET A 253 4.36 -10.36 -10.21
C MET A 253 3.54 -9.08 -10.14
N ILE A 254 2.56 -9.05 -9.22
CA ILE A 254 1.71 -7.87 -8.95
C ILE A 254 1.46 -7.78 -7.43
N LEU A 255 1.58 -6.57 -6.87
CA LEU A 255 1.06 -6.26 -5.54
C LEU A 255 -0.42 -5.88 -5.63
N MET A 256 -1.27 -6.51 -4.84
CA MET A 256 -2.71 -6.24 -4.82
C MET A 256 -3.24 -6.10 -3.39
N VAL A 257 -4.32 -5.36 -3.23
CA VAL A 257 -5.13 -5.42 -2.02
C VAL A 257 -6.21 -6.51 -2.15
N PRO A 258 -6.72 -7.09 -1.06
CA PRO A 258 -7.71 -8.17 -1.09
C PRO A 258 -8.91 -7.91 -2.00
N LEU A 259 -9.48 -6.71 -2.01
CA LEU A 259 -10.60 -6.34 -2.87
C LEU A 259 -10.34 -6.57 -4.37
N MET A 260 -9.08 -6.35 -4.82
CA MET A 260 -8.68 -6.64 -6.20
C MET A 260 -8.64 -8.16 -6.44
N ILE A 261 -8.11 -8.91 -5.49
CA ILE A 261 -8.02 -10.38 -5.54
C ILE A 261 -9.43 -10.99 -5.59
N GLU A 262 -10.35 -10.53 -4.75
CA GLU A 262 -11.75 -10.95 -4.74
C GLU A 262 -12.43 -10.77 -6.10
N THR A 263 -12.14 -9.66 -6.79
CA THR A 263 -12.68 -9.41 -8.13
C THR A 263 -12.25 -10.48 -9.15
N PHE A 264 -11.01 -10.96 -9.02
CA PHE A 264 -10.53 -12.08 -9.86
C PHE A 264 -11.04 -13.43 -9.34
N ALA A 265 -11.09 -13.64 -8.02
CA ALA A 265 -11.56 -14.88 -7.41
C ALA A 265 -12.95 -15.26 -7.91
N ARG A 266 -13.90 -14.32 -7.93
CA ARG A 266 -15.26 -14.55 -8.47
C ARG A 266 -15.24 -15.12 -9.89
N LYS A 267 -14.39 -14.59 -10.78
CA LYS A 267 -14.24 -15.12 -12.15
C LYS A 267 -13.63 -16.51 -12.19
N LEU A 268 -12.66 -16.79 -11.30
CA LEU A 268 -12.05 -18.12 -11.23
C LEU A 268 -13.02 -19.16 -10.68
N GLU A 269 -13.88 -18.79 -9.73
CA GLU A 269 -14.94 -19.65 -9.21
C GLU A 269 -15.98 -20.00 -10.28
N GLU A 270 -16.42 -19.02 -11.07
CA GLU A 270 -17.32 -19.25 -12.22
C GLU A 270 -16.70 -20.24 -13.23
N VAL A 271 -15.41 -20.06 -13.52
CA VAL A 271 -14.66 -20.93 -14.43
C VAL A 271 -14.53 -22.35 -13.87
N ARG A 272 -14.20 -22.47 -12.58
CA ARG A 272 -14.11 -23.74 -11.86
C ARG A 272 -15.46 -24.47 -11.87
N ALA A 273 -16.55 -23.76 -11.55
CA ALA A 273 -17.90 -24.30 -11.57
C ALA A 273 -18.34 -24.77 -12.97
N ALA A 274 -17.89 -24.09 -14.03
CA ALA A 274 -18.14 -24.45 -15.41
C ALA A 274 -17.26 -25.61 -15.93
N GLY A 275 -16.32 -26.11 -15.13
CA GLY A 275 -15.39 -27.18 -15.50
C GLY A 275 -14.43 -26.80 -16.64
N LEU A 276 -14.14 -25.52 -16.81
CA LEU A 276 -13.25 -25.04 -17.87
C LEU A 276 -11.77 -25.28 -17.49
N PRO A 277 -10.88 -25.54 -18.47
CA PRO A 277 -9.48 -25.82 -18.20
C PRO A 277 -8.77 -24.59 -17.63
N ALA A 278 -8.03 -24.77 -16.54
CA ALA A 278 -7.41 -23.69 -15.77
C ALA A 278 -6.38 -22.87 -16.56
N GLU A 279 -5.48 -23.54 -17.31
CA GLU A 279 -4.37 -22.87 -17.98
C GLU A 279 -4.80 -21.87 -19.07
N PRO A 280 -5.69 -22.19 -20.04
CA PRO A 280 -6.17 -21.23 -21.01
C PRO A 280 -6.87 -20.02 -20.37
N VAL A 281 -7.61 -20.26 -19.29
CA VAL A 281 -8.30 -19.19 -18.55
C VAL A 281 -7.30 -18.32 -17.83
N ARG A 282 -6.31 -18.91 -17.14
CA ARG A 282 -5.22 -18.17 -16.50
C ARG A 282 -4.54 -17.23 -17.50
N LYS A 283 -4.12 -17.75 -18.66
CA LYS A 283 -3.48 -16.95 -19.70
C LYS A 283 -4.35 -15.80 -20.20
N LYS A 284 -5.64 -16.03 -20.33
CA LYS A 284 -6.60 -15.01 -20.76
C LYS A 284 -6.81 -13.91 -19.72
N ILE A 285 -6.81 -14.24 -18.42
CA ILE A 285 -7.07 -13.29 -17.32
C ILE A 285 -5.77 -12.62 -16.89
N PHE A 286 -4.71 -13.40 -16.67
CA PHE A 286 -3.49 -12.98 -16.00
C PHE A 286 -2.26 -12.90 -16.93
N GLY A 287 -2.43 -13.18 -18.24
CA GLY A 287 -1.30 -13.20 -19.18
C GLY A 287 -0.45 -14.46 -19.07
N GLU A 288 0.61 -14.49 -19.87
CA GLU A 288 1.45 -15.69 -19.99
C GLU A 288 2.33 -15.95 -18.77
N ARG A 289 2.79 -14.90 -18.09
CA ARG A 289 3.90 -14.96 -17.12
C ARG A 289 3.49 -14.83 -15.67
N LEU A 290 2.32 -14.23 -15.36
CA LEU A 290 1.94 -13.99 -13.96
C LEU A 290 1.87 -15.29 -13.16
N HIS A 291 2.68 -15.37 -12.14
CA HIS A 291 2.75 -16.51 -11.22
C HIS A 291 2.71 -16.13 -9.74
N THR A 292 2.89 -14.83 -9.40
CA THR A 292 2.91 -14.37 -8.01
C THR A 292 2.04 -13.14 -7.81
N ILE A 293 1.18 -13.17 -6.81
CA ILE A 293 0.43 -12.01 -6.30
C ILE A 293 0.82 -11.82 -4.83
N CYS A 294 1.32 -10.64 -4.48
CA CYS A 294 1.53 -10.27 -3.08
C CYS A 294 0.31 -9.50 -2.57
N SER A 295 -0.26 -9.97 -1.47
CA SER A 295 -1.47 -9.39 -0.87
C SER A 295 -1.16 -8.74 0.47
N GLY A 296 -1.62 -7.50 0.65
CA GLY A 296 -1.46 -6.77 1.91
C GLY A 296 -2.49 -5.67 2.12
N GLY A 297 -2.44 -5.03 3.29
CA GLY A 297 -3.25 -3.86 3.60
C GLY A 297 -4.64 -4.13 4.17
N ALA A 298 -5.18 -5.35 4.03
CA ALA A 298 -6.45 -5.79 4.62
C ALA A 298 -6.46 -7.32 4.76
N TYR A 299 -7.49 -7.85 5.42
CA TYR A 299 -7.73 -9.29 5.51
C TYR A 299 -7.98 -9.90 4.12
N LEU A 300 -7.39 -11.04 3.85
CA LEU A 300 -7.64 -11.87 2.68
C LEU A 300 -8.30 -13.19 3.12
N ASN A 301 -9.40 -13.57 2.45
CA ASN A 301 -9.97 -14.91 2.66
C ASN A 301 -8.93 -15.99 2.28
N PRO A 302 -8.55 -16.88 3.22
CA PRO A 302 -7.53 -17.92 2.99
C PRO A 302 -7.88 -18.88 1.84
N ASP A 303 -9.17 -19.08 1.54
CA ASP A 303 -9.61 -19.97 0.47
C ASP A 303 -9.19 -19.46 -0.92
N TYR A 304 -8.96 -18.15 -1.05
CA TYR A 304 -8.43 -17.61 -2.30
C TYR A 304 -6.99 -18.03 -2.58
N VAL A 305 -6.20 -18.33 -1.53
CA VAL A 305 -4.84 -18.88 -1.72
C VAL A 305 -4.91 -20.22 -2.44
N ASP A 306 -5.81 -21.11 -2.01
CA ASP A 306 -6.02 -22.42 -2.63
C ASP A 306 -6.63 -22.28 -4.03
N LEU A 307 -7.65 -21.42 -4.18
CA LEU A 307 -8.30 -21.18 -5.48
C LEU A 307 -7.29 -20.71 -6.55
N PHE A 308 -6.47 -19.71 -6.23
CA PHE A 308 -5.49 -19.20 -7.19
C PHE A 308 -4.39 -20.22 -7.50
N ALA A 309 -4.02 -21.06 -6.53
CA ALA A 309 -3.05 -22.14 -6.73
C ALA A 309 -3.56 -23.18 -7.75
N GLU A 310 -4.87 -23.48 -7.83
CA GLU A 310 -5.47 -24.32 -8.86
C GLU A 310 -5.22 -23.76 -10.28
N PHE A 311 -5.06 -22.44 -10.41
CA PHE A 311 -4.74 -21.74 -11.66
C PHE A 311 -3.24 -21.43 -11.82
N GLY A 312 -2.37 -22.02 -10.99
CA GLY A 312 -0.91 -21.84 -11.05
C GLY A 312 -0.42 -20.46 -10.62
N ILE A 313 -1.18 -19.75 -9.78
CA ILE A 313 -0.82 -18.45 -9.21
C ILE A 313 -0.64 -18.60 -7.70
N THR A 314 0.52 -18.17 -7.21
CA THR A 314 0.85 -18.15 -5.79
C THR A 314 0.43 -16.82 -5.18
N ILE A 315 -0.37 -16.85 -4.11
CA ILE A 315 -0.68 -15.66 -3.32
C ILE A 315 0.20 -15.65 -2.07
N LEU A 316 0.96 -14.57 -1.89
CA LEU A 316 1.80 -14.31 -0.71
C LEU A 316 1.15 -13.22 0.14
N GLN A 317 0.58 -13.61 1.28
CA GLN A 317 0.03 -12.63 2.22
C GLN A 317 1.15 -11.98 3.02
N GLY A 318 1.06 -10.66 3.21
CA GLY A 318 1.93 -9.88 4.06
C GLY A 318 1.13 -8.95 4.99
N TYR A 319 1.77 -8.55 6.08
CA TYR A 319 1.24 -7.63 7.06
C TYR A 319 2.21 -6.50 7.31
N GLY A 320 1.66 -5.33 7.55
CA GLY A 320 2.44 -4.17 7.88
C GLY A 320 1.61 -2.90 8.03
N MET A 321 2.31 -1.82 8.33
CA MET A 321 1.77 -0.48 8.51
C MET A 321 2.83 0.56 8.16
N THR A 322 2.41 1.76 7.80
CA THR A 322 3.32 2.84 7.40
C THR A 322 4.37 3.12 8.48
N GLU A 323 3.99 3.01 9.75
CA GLU A 323 4.86 3.17 10.92
C GLU A 323 5.97 2.10 11.02
N CYS A 324 5.96 1.09 10.12
CA CYS A 324 7.00 0.06 10.00
C CYS A 324 7.53 -0.14 8.55
N SER A 325 7.45 0.85 7.68
CA SER A 325 8.17 1.07 6.40
C SER A 325 7.89 0.16 5.18
N PRO A 326 6.84 -0.60 4.95
CA PRO A 326 5.73 -0.88 5.84
C PRO A 326 5.71 -2.32 6.37
N VAL A 327 6.53 -3.26 5.82
CA VAL A 327 6.35 -4.71 6.00
C VAL A 327 6.88 -5.18 7.34
N ILE A 328 6.02 -5.83 8.12
CA ILE A 328 6.34 -6.49 9.38
C ILE A 328 6.51 -7.98 9.16
N SER A 329 5.66 -8.60 8.33
CA SER A 329 5.74 -10.03 8.00
C SER A 329 5.25 -10.30 6.59
N THR A 330 5.71 -11.42 6.01
CA THR A 330 5.25 -11.90 4.70
C THR A 330 5.41 -13.40 4.57
N ASN A 331 4.48 -14.05 3.85
CA ASN A 331 4.66 -15.42 3.38
C ASN A 331 5.72 -15.47 2.27
N LEU A 332 6.41 -16.59 2.16
CA LEU A 332 7.41 -16.85 1.13
C LEU A 332 6.91 -17.98 0.22
N SER A 333 7.23 -17.92 -1.08
CA SER A 333 6.73 -18.89 -2.06
C SER A 333 7.03 -20.36 -1.77
N TRP A 334 8.04 -20.62 -0.96
CA TRP A 334 8.44 -21.98 -0.49
C TRP A 334 8.01 -22.29 0.93
N ASP A 335 7.34 -21.37 1.63
CA ASP A 335 6.92 -21.52 3.03
C ASP A 335 5.67 -20.69 3.29
N ILE A 336 4.51 -21.19 2.83
CA ILE A 336 3.22 -20.52 2.88
C ILE A 336 2.35 -21.12 3.97
N ARG A 337 1.81 -20.26 4.85
CA ARG A 337 0.72 -20.60 5.78
C ARG A 337 -0.48 -19.72 5.49
N LYS A 338 -1.48 -20.26 4.81
CA LYS A 338 -2.62 -19.51 4.28
C LYS A 338 -3.45 -18.75 5.31
N ASN A 339 -3.46 -19.18 6.56
CA ASN A 339 -4.17 -18.52 7.67
C ASN A 339 -3.29 -17.50 8.41
N SER A 340 -2.03 -17.35 8.02
CA SER A 340 -1.05 -16.45 8.61
C SER A 340 -0.71 -15.32 7.63
N VAL A 341 -0.37 -14.16 8.16
CA VAL A 341 0.17 -13.04 7.39
C VAL A 341 1.69 -13.15 7.18
N GLY A 342 2.24 -14.35 7.39
CA GLY A 342 3.62 -14.73 7.10
C GLY A 342 4.58 -14.62 8.27
N LYS A 343 5.83 -14.94 8.00
CA LYS A 343 6.94 -14.84 8.95
C LYS A 343 7.38 -13.39 9.15
N LEU A 344 7.80 -13.11 10.36
CA LEU A 344 8.41 -11.85 10.75
C LEU A 344 9.61 -11.52 9.83
N MET A 345 9.72 -10.25 9.43
CA MET A 345 10.86 -9.75 8.66
C MET A 345 12.16 -9.88 9.46
N PRO A 346 13.30 -10.19 8.79
CA PRO A 346 14.58 -10.43 9.48
C PRO A 346 15.09 -9.26 10.32
N ASN A 347 14.71 -8.03 9.98
CA ASN A 347 15.09 -6.80 10.68
C ASN A 347 14.04 -6.33 11.71
N CYS A 348 13.08 -7.19 12.06
CA CYS A 348 12.04 -6.93 13.04
C CYS A 348 12.04 -7.99 14.14
N GLU A 349 11.66 -7.59 15.34
CA GLU A 349 11.27 -8.43 16.45
C GLU A 349 9.81 -8.17 16.80
N ALA A 350 9.08 -9.19 17.22
CA ALA A 350 7.70 -9.04 17.63
C ALA A 350 7.42 -9.79 18.93
N LYS A 351 6.48 -9.29 19.71
CA LYS A 351 5.92 -9.96 20.90
C LYS A 351 4.44 -9.64 21.04
N THR A 352 3.73 -10.45 21.79
CA THR A 352 2.33 -10.21 22.14
C THR A 352 2.23 -9.80 23.61
N VAL A 353 1.56 -8.68 23.90
CA VAL A 353 1.29 -8.23 25.27
C VAL A 353 -0.19 -7.88 25.35
N ASP A 354 -0.92 -8.51 26.27
CA ASP A 354 -2.37 -8.36 26.44
C ASP A 354 -3.14 -8.53 25.11
N GLY A 355 -2.68 -9.45 24.26
CA GLY A 355 -3.26 -9.72 22.95
C GLY A 355 -2.84 -8.75 21.84
N GLU A 356 -2.18 -7.65 22.15
CA GLU A 356 -1.66 -6.70 21.17
C GLU A 356 -0.30 -7.14 20.64
N LEU A 357 -0.11 -7.04 19.34
CA LEU A 357 1.18 -7.25 18.69
C LEU A 357 2.04 -6.00 18.80
N LEU A 358 3.21 -6.15 19.41
CA LEU A 358 4.23 -5.10 19.52
C LEU A 358 5.42 -5.45 18.62
N VAL A 359 5.96 -4.46 17.94
CA VAL A 359 7.07 -4.64 16.99
C VAL A 359 8.21 -3.67 17.31
N ARG A 360 9.45 -4.12 17.15
CA ARG A 360 10.63 -3.26 17.14
C ARG A 360 11.60 -3.69 16.06
N GLY A 361 12.46 -2.80 15.62
CA GLY A 361 13.47 -3.08 14.59
C GLY A 361 13.81 -1.84 13.78
N THR A 362 14.71 -2.02 12.83
CA THR A 362 15.22 -0.93 11.98
C THR A 362 14.18 -0.37 11.01
N SER A 363 13.07 -1.10 10.78
CA SER A 363 11.94 -0.62 9.96
C SER A 363 10.99 0.34 10.70
N VAL A 364 11.08 0.44 12.04
CA VAL A 364 10.15 1.25 12.84
C VAL A 364 10.46 2.74 12.69
N MET A 365 9.42 3.53 12.46
CA MET A 365 9.48 4.99 12.28
C MET A 365 10.20 5.74 13.42
N GLN A 366 10.67 6.95 13.15
CA GLN A 366 11.17 7.85 14.20
C GLN A 366 10.05 8.43 15.09
N GLY A 367 8.81 8.45 14.59
CA GLY A 367 7.64 9.02 15.26
C GLY A 367 6.73 9.76 14.30
N TYR A 368 5.80 10.53 14.87
CA TYR A 368 4.88 11.38 14.10
C TYR A 368 5.34 12.83 14.08
N TYR A 369 5.44 13.42 12.88
CA TYR A 369 5.94 14.78 12.68
C TYR A 369 5.09 15.81 13.45
N LYS A 370 5.74 16.58 14.36
CA LYS A 370 5.09 17.56 15.25
C LYS A 370 3.97 17.01 16.14
N MET A 371 3.97 15.70 16.42
CA MET A 371 2.98 15.05 17.27
C MET A 371 3.68 14.22 18.37
N PRO A 372 4.36 14.85 19.33
CA PRO A 372 5.16 14.13 20.32
C PRO A 372 4.31 13.25 21.25
N LYS A 373 3.10 13.69 21.59
CA LYS A 373 2.20 12.92 22.45
C LYS A 373 1.76 11.62 21.80
N GLU A 374 1.29 11.68 20.53
CA GLU A 374 0.89 10.51 19.76
C GLU A 374 2.09 9.59 19.48
N THR A 375 3.29 10.18 19.36
CA THR A 375 4.53 9.40 19.24
C THR A 375 4.81 8.61 20.51
N GLU A 376 4.77 9.25 21.69
CA GLU A 376 4.99 8.60 23.00
C GLU A 376 3.95 7.51 23.28
N GLU A 377 2.69 7.73 22.90
CA GLU A 377 1.62 6.74 23.03
C GLU A 377 1.82 5.53 22.10
N THR A 378 2.42 5.72 20.92
CA THR A 378 2.61 4.68 19.90
C THR A 378 3.97 4.00 20.02
N LEU A 379 5.01 4.73 20.40
CA LEU A 379 6.36 4.23 20.62
C LEU A 379 6.68 4.31 22.11
N SER A 380 6.49 3.21 22.83
CA SER A 380 6.81 3.16 24.26
C SER A 380 7.72 1.97 24.59
N ASP A 381 8.63 2.16 25.55
CA ASP A 381 9.59 1.14 25.99
C ASP A 381 10.40 0.49 24.85
N GLY A 382 10.64 1.23 23.75
CA GLY A 382 11.37 0.77 22.58
C GLY A 382 10.55 -0.15 21.64
N TRP A 383 9.22 -0.18 21.80
CA TRP A 383 8.31 -0.96 20.98
C TRP A 383 7.28 -0.08 20.30
N LEU A 384 6.96 -0.43 19.05
CA LEU A 384 5.82 0.09 18.30
C LEU A 384 4.57 -0.68 18.74
N HIS A 385 3.60 0.02 19.30
CA HIS A 385 2.26 -0.46 19.56
C HIS A 385 1.46 -0.43 18.28
N THR A 386 1.23 -1.59 17.66
CA THR A 386 0.57 -1.66 16.35
C THR A 386 -0.93 -1.37 16.43
N GLY A 387 -1.53 -1.53 17.60
CA GLY A 387 -2.97 -1.51 17.78
C GLY A 387 -3.67 -2.73 17.19
N ASP A 388 -2.93 -3.67 16.58
CA ASP A 388 -3.44 -4.93 16.05
C ASP A 388 -3.37 -6.03 17.10
N LEU A 389 -4.43 -6.83 17.17
CA LEU A 389 -4.48 -8.02 18.02
C LEU A 389 -3.99 -9.21 17.22
N GLY A 390 -3.23 -10.07 17.90
CA GLY A 390 -2.67 -11.24 17.25
C GLY A 390 -1.63 -11.94 18.11
N TYR A 391 -0.98 -12.92 17.52
CA TYR A 391 0.10 -13.66 18.18
C TYR A 391 1.15 -14.09 17.16
N VAL A 392 2.32 -14.40 17.69
CA VAL A 392 3.43 -15.01 16.93
C VAL A 392 3.56 -16.45 17.40
N ASP A 393 3.54 -17.41 16.47
CA ASP A 393 3.73 -18.80 16.82
C ASP A 393 5.23 -19.16 17.03
N GLU A 394 5.50 -20.42 17.44
CA GLU A 394 6.86 -20.90 17.73
C GLU A 394 7.78 -20.90 16.49
N ASP A 395 7.21 -20.92 15.29
CA ASP A 395 7.96 -20.87 14.02
C ASP A 395 8.14 -19.43 13.49
N GLY A 396 7.61 -18.42 14.20
CA GLY A 396 7.72 -16.99 13.86
C GLY A 396 6.67 -16.49 12.87
N TYR A 397 5.56 -17.24 12.68
CA TYR A 397 4.43 -16.77 11.87
C TYR A 397 3.49 -15.88 12.69
N ILE A 398 3.00 -14.82 12.06
CA ILE A 398 2.07 -13.86 12.67
C ILE A 398 0.65 -14.21 12.26
N TYR A 399 -0.24 -14.24 13.25
CA TYR A 399 -1.68 -14.42 13.09
C TYR A 399 -2.42 -13.24 13.68
N LEU A 400 -3.19 -12.54 12.84
CA LEU A 400 -3.99 -11.38 13.26
C LEU A 400 -5.40 -11.83 13.64
N THR A 401 -5.91 -11.29 14.75
CA THR A 401 -7.24 -11.63 15.28
C THR A 401 -8.17 -10.42 15.35
N GLY A 402 -7.67 -9.19 15.12
CA GLY A 402 -8.50 -7.99 15.08
C GLY A 402 -7.75 -6.71 15.41
N ARG A 403 -8.51 -5.68 15.80
CA ARG A 403 -8.01 -4.37 16.20
C ARG A 403 -8.40 -4.05 17.64
N ARG A 404 -7.41 -3.65 18.46
CA ARG A 404 -7.63 -3.32 19.88
C ARG A 404 -8.74 -2.27 20.10
N LYS A 405 -8.75 -1.24 19.29
CA LYS A 405 -9.75 -0.15 19.37
C LYS A 405 -11.18 -0.53 18.97
N ASN A 406 -11.33 -1.64 18.22
CA ASN A 406 -12.61 -2.10 17.72
C ASN A 406 -13.22 -3.18 18.62
N LEU A 407 -12.49 -3.65 19.65
CA LEU A 407 -12.98 -4.69 20.56
C LEU A 407 -14.36 -4.33 21.12
N ILE A 408 -15.27 -5.27 21.00
CA ILE A 408 -16.54 -5.24 21.68
C ILE A 408 -16.34 -5.83 23.07
N ILE A 409 -16.58 -5.03 24.11
CA ILE A 409 -16.57 -5.49 25.50
C ILE A 409 -17.99 -5.89 25.86
N THR A 410 -18.23 -7.19 25.96
CA THR A 410 -19.56 -7.71 26.32
C THR A 410 -19.92 -7.35 27.75
N LYS A 411 -21.23 -7.42 28.10
CA LYS A 411 -21.73 -7.18 29.48
C LYS A 411 -21.05 -8.10 30.52
N ASN A 412 -20.53 -9.22 30.10
CA ASN A 412 -19.84 -10.18 30.99
C ASN A 412 -18.32 -9.93 31.06
N GLY A 413 -17.82 -8.85 30.44
CA GLY A 413 -16.38 -8.52 30.42
C GLY A 413 -15.55 -9.28 29.39
N GLU A 414 -16.16 -10.07 28.51
CA GLU A 414 -15.47 -10.78 27.44
C GLU A 414 -15.12 -9.82 26.29
N ASN A 415 -13.93 -9.97 25.75
CA ASN A 415 -13.47 -9.22 24.59
C ASN A 415 -13.76 -9.98 23.30
N VAL A 416 -14.51 -9.37 22.40
CA VAL A 416 -14.87 -9.93 21.09
C VAL A 416 -14.29 -9.03 19.99
N SER A 417 -13.48 -9.61 19.10
CA SER A 417 -13.04 -8.90 17.90
C SER A 417 -14.15 -8.93 16.85
N PRO A 418 -14.70 -7.79 16.46
CA PRO A 418 -15.72 -7.76 15.40
C PRO A 418 -15.16 -8.24 14.06
N GLU A 419 -13.86 -8.01 13.79
CA GLU A 419 -13.22 -8.44 12.55
C GLU A 419 -13.22 -9.97 12.42
N GLU A 420 -13.09 -10.72 13.52
CA GLU A 420 -13.15 -12.17 13.50
C GLU A 420 -14.52 -12.66 13.00
N LEU A 421 -15.60 -12.02 13.48
CA LEU A 421 -16.96 -12.37 13.10
C LEU A 421 -17.27 -11.94 11.64
N GLU A 422 -16.82 -10.75 11.28
CA GLU A 422 -16.96 -10.22 9.93
C GLU A 422 -16.24 -11.10 8.91
N ASN A 423 -15.01 -11.50 9.20
CA ASN A 423 -14.22 -12.37 8.34
C ASN A 423 -14.87 -13.75 8.17
N ALA A 424 -15.40 -14.32 9.26
CA ALA A 424 -16.09 -15.60 9.21
C ALA A 424 -17.36 -15.58 8.33
N LEU A 425 -18.10 -14.47 8.35
CA LEU A 425 -19.35 -14.32 7.57
C LEU A 425 -19.09 -13.87 6.13
N SER A 426 -18.08 -13.03 5.88
CA SER A 426 -17.78 -12.45 4.57
C SER A 426 -17.28 -13.46 3.53
N VAL A 427 -17.00 -14.71 3.94
CA VAL A 427 -16.75 -15.83 3.00
C VAL A 427 -17.97 -16.12 2.11
N ASN A 428 -19.17 -15.76 2.54
CA ASN A 428 -20.38 -15.96 1.76
C ASN A 428 -20.62 -14.80 0.78
N HIS A 429 -20.71 -15.11 -0.50
CA HIS A 429 -20.87 -14.12 -1.57
C HIS A 429 -22.17 -13.29 -1.51
N LEU A 430 -23.16 -13.70 -0.71
CA LEU A 430 -24.34 -12.88 -0.44
C LEU A 430 -24.01 -11.63 0.36
N ILE A 431 -22.89 -11.63 1.09
CA ILE A 431 -22.43 -10.51 1.92
C ILE A 431 -21.41 -9.69 1.14
N LYS A 432 -21.81 -8.52 0.66
CA LYS A 432 -20.93 -7.59 -0.03
C LYS A 432 -20.08 -6.77 0.94
N GLU A 433 -20.72 -6.29 2.01
CA GLU A 433 -20.05 -5.54 3.07
C GLU A 433 -20.71 -5.86 4.42
N ILE A 434 -19.90 -5.90 5.47
CA ILE A 434 -20.37 -6.19 6.81
C ILE A 434 -19.63 -5.34 7.85
N ILE A 435 -20.35 -4.87 8.86
CA ILE A 435 -19.81 -4.36 10.11
C ILE A 435 -20.49 -5.09 11.25
N VAL A 436 -19.68 -5.62 12.17
CA VAL A 436 -20.17 -6.15 13.44
C VAL A 436 -19.84 -5.15 14.54
N ARG A 437 -20.84 -4.88 15.42
CA ARG A 437 -20.69 -3.94 16.53
C ARG A 437 -21.57 -4.34 17.72
N GLU A 438 -21.32 -3.74 18.86
CA GLU A 438 -22.27 -3.78 19.97
C GLU A 438 -23.41 -2.78 19.70
N SER A 439 -24.63 -3.23 19.88
CA SER A 439 -25.85 -2.45 19.75
C SER A 439 -26.84 -2.91 20.84
N GLU A 440 -27.29 -1.99 21.70
CA GLU A 440 -28.24 -2.26 22.76
C GLU A 440 -27.85 -3.42 23.71
N GLY A 441 -26.54 -3.64 23.86
CA GLY A 441 -25.96 -4.67 24.73
C GLY A 441 -25.88 -6.08 24.12
N VAL A 442 -26.07 -6.20 22.80
CA VAL A 442 -25.90 -7.43 22.04
C VAL A 442 -24.98 -7.22 20.84
N ILE A 443 -24.42 -8.29 20.30
CA ILE A 443 -23.64 -8.23 19.06
C ILE A 443 -24.61 -8.17 17.88
N GLU A 444 -24.51 -7.12 17.08
CA GLU A 444 -25.27 -6.88 15.86
C GLU A 444 -24.37 -6.97 14.63
N ALA A 445 -24.85 -7.67 13.59
CA ALA A 445 -24.26 -7.61 12.25
C ALA A 445 -25.08 -6.67 11.37
N GLU A 446 -24.46 -5.61 10.87
CA GLU A 446 -25.03 -4.73 9.87
C GLU A 446 -24.43 -5.11 8.51
N ILE A 447 -25.27 -5.57 7.55
CA ILE A 447 -24.86 -6.19 6.30
C ILE A 447 -25.43 -5.44 5.11
N PHE A 448 -24.56 -5.09 4.15
CA PHE A 448 -24.98 -4.71 2.80
C PHE A 448 -24.83 -5.92 1.88
N PRO A 449 -25.96 -6.45 1.35
CA PRO A 449 -25.95 -7.66 0.54
C PRO A 449 -25.47 -7.41 -0.89
N ASP A 450 -24.98 -8.47 -1.54
CA ASP A 450 -24.73 -8.51 -2.99
C ASP A 450 -26.02 -8.89 -3.72
N SER A 451 -26.76 -7.88 -4.18
CA SER A 451 -28.04 -8.08 -4.87
C SER A 451 -27.89 -8.77 -6.21
N GLU A 452 -26.76 -8.60 -6.91
CA GLU A 452 -26.48 -9.28 -8.19
C GLU A 452 -26.26 -10.77 -7.95
N TYR A 453 -25.46 -11.10 -6.92
CA TYR A 453 -25.29 -12.49 -6.52
C TYR A 453 -26.61 -13.13 -6.09
N ALA A 454 -27.41 -12.44 -5.28
CA ALA A 454 -28.70 -12.93 -4.81
C ALA A 454 -29.63 -13.27 -6.00
N GLN A 455 -29.70 -12.39 -7.00
CA GLN A 455 -30.49 -12.60 -8.21
C GLN A 455 -30.00 -13.82 -9.00
N ASN A 456 -28.69 -13.93 -9.24
CA ASN A 456 -28.08 -15.04 -9.99
C ASN A 456 -28.24 -16.39 -9.28
N ALA A 457 -28.22 -16.39 -7.94
CA ALA A 457 -28.43 -17.58 -7.11
C ALA A 457 -29.93 -17.91 -6.85
N GLY A 458 -30.86 -17.11 -7.36
CA GLY A 458 -32.31 -17.32 -7.18
C GLY A 458 -32.80 -17.07 -5.74
N ILE A 459 -32.08 -16.26 -4.95
CA ILE A 459 -32.43 -15.92 -3.57
C ILE A 459 -33.48 -14.82 -3.58
N ALA A 460 -34.73 -15.18 -3.32
CA ALA A 460 -35.85 -14.23 -3.32
C ALA A 460 -35.95 -13.42 -2.03
N ASP A 461 -35.65 -14.02 -0.86
CA ASP A 461 -35.67 -13.37 0.45
C ASP A 461 -34.24 -13.27 1.01
N ILE A 462 -33.60 -12.15 0.69
CA ILE A 462 -32.22 -11.85 1.11
C ILE A 462 -32.10 -11.80 2.64
N ARG A 463 -33.08 -11.22 3.33
CA ARG A 463 -33.05 -11.10 4.80
C ARG A 463 -33.06 -12.47 5.47
N SER A 464 -33.97 -13.36 5.04
CA SER A 464 -34.05 -14.72 5.57
C SER A 464 -32.78 -15.53 5.26
N ALA A 465 -32.20 -15.35 4.08
CA ALA A 465 -30.94 -16.02 3.70
C ALA A 465 -29.76 -15.54 4.57
N LEU A 466 -29.64 -14.23 4.82
CA LEU A 466 -28.61 -13.67 5.70
C LEU A 466 -28.81 -14.12 7.17
N GLN A 467 -30.07 -14.21 7.64
CA GLN A 467 -30.34 -14.72 8.98
C GLN A 467 -29.91 -16.19 9.12
N ALA A 468 -30.15 -17.00 8.11
CA ALA A 468 -29.73 -18.41 8.10
C ALA A 468 -28.20 -18.55 8.20
N LEU A 469 -27.43 -17.68 7.53
CA LEU A 469 -25.97 -17.64 7.64
C LEU A 469 -25.49 -17.28 9.06
N ILE A 470 -26.14 -16.32 9.70
CA ILE A 470 -25.87 -15.95 11.08
C ILE A 470 -26.21 -17.10 12.03
N ASP A 471 -27.36 -17.76 11.83
CA ASP A 471 -27.77 -18.90 12.64
C ASP A 471 -26.79 -20.08 12.51
N GLU A 472 -26.32 -20.37 11.29
CA GLU A 472 -25.30 -21.38 11.05
C GLU A 472 -23.98 -21.04 11.76
N TYR A 473 -23.51 -19.79 11.66
CA TYR A 473 -22.34 -19.33 12.40
C TYR A 473 -22.53 -19.50 13.91
N ASN A 474 -23.70 -19.11 14.45
CA ASN A 474 -24.01 -19.15 15.86
C ASN A 474 -24.06 -20.57 16.45
N VAL A 475 -24.35 -21.59 15.63
CA VAL A 475 -24.35 -23.00 16.08
C VAL A 475 -22.98 -23.39 16.65
N ASN A 476 -21.89 -22.96 15.97
CA ASN A 476 -20.52 -23.32 16.33
C ASN A 476 -19.82 -22.24 17.19
N ALA A 477 -20.40 -21.03 17.29
CA ALA A 477 -19.79 -19.91 17.99
C ALA A 477 -20.00 -20.03 19.52
N PRO A 478 -18.96 -19.72 20.34
CA PRO A 478 -19.12 -19.52 21.76
C PRO A 478 -20.23 -18.50 22.06
N VAL A 479 -20.94 -18.67 23.17
CA VAL A 479 -22.11 -17.82 23.51
C VAL A 479 -21.80 -16.32 23.47
N TYR A 480 -20.62 -15.92 23.94
CA TYR A 480 -20.20 -14.52 23.98
C TYR A 480 -19.83 -13.93 22.60
N LYS A 481 -19.66 -14.78 21.56
CA LYS A 481 -19.41 -14.36 20.18
C LYS A 481 -20.63 -14.45 19.27
N ARG A 482 -21.79 -14.89 19.80
CA ARG A 482 -23.00 -15.05 19.00
C ARG A 482 -23.58 -13.71 18.59
N ILE A 483 -24.02 -13.64 17.34
CA ILE A 483 -24.68 -12.47 16.75
C ILE A 483 -26.18 -12.61 17.00
N TYR A 484 -26.77 -11.65 17.67
CA TYR A 484 -28.19 -11.69 18.08
C TYR A 484 -29.08 -10.73 17.29
N SER A 485 -28.49 -9.79 16.54
CA SER A 485 -29.22 -8.82 15.74
C SER A 485 -28.67 -8.75 14.32
N LEU A 486 -29.57 -8.70 13.33
CA LEU A 486 -29.26 -8.51 11.93
C LEU A 486 -29.91 -7.21 11.42
N LYS A 487 -29.12 -6.31 10.92
CA LYS A 487 -29.56 -5.12 10.19
C LYS A 487 -29.13 -5.22 8.74
N VAL A 488 -30.09 -5.22 7.81
CA VAL A 488 -29.82 -5.25 6.37
C VAL A 488 -29.82 -3.82 5.84
N ARG A 489 -28.75 -3.45 5.12
CA ARG A 489 -28.62 -2.13 4.50
C ARG A 489 -29.14 -2.13 3.06
N GLU A 490 -29.61 -0.97 2.64
CA GLU A 490 -29.99 -0.70 1.25
C GLU A 490 -28.87 -0.03 0.43
N SER A 491 -27.81 0.45 1.08
CA SER A 491 -26.68 1.13 0.45
C SER A 491 -25.36 0.72 1.07
N GLU A 492 -24.27 0.86 0.30
CA GLU A 492 -22.89 0.60 0.76
C GLU A 492 -22.53 1.45 1.99
N PHE A 493 -21.57 0.96 2.78
CA PHE A 493 -21.00 1.75 3.85
C PHE A 493 -20.16 2.91 3.31
N GLU A 494 -20.05 3.98 4.12
CA GLU A 494 -19.07 5.01 3.85
C GLU A 494 -17.64 4.45 3.91
N LYS A 495 -16.80 4.89 2.99
CA LYS A 495 -15.42 4.41 2.88
C LYS A 495 -14.42 5.55 3.04
N THR A 496 -13.24 5.22 3.51
CA THR A 496 -12.07 6.11 3.50
C THR A 496 -11.54 6.28 2.06
N ALA A 497 -10.61 7.21 1.84
CA ALA A 497 -9.89 7.35 0.56
C ALA A 497 -9.19 6.05 0.14
N SER A 498 -8.72 5.24 1.10
CA SER A 498 -8.15 3.90 0.87
C SER A 498 -9.21 2.79 0.72
N ARG A 499 -10.49 3.14 0.51
CA ARG A 499 -11.65 2.23 0.35
C ARG A 499 -11.93 1.30 1.53
N LYS A 500 -11.39 1.57 2.70
CA LYS A 500 -11.76 0.86 3.94
C LYS A 500 -13.09 1.39 4.47
N ILE A 501 -13.95 0.50 4.94
CA ILE A 501 -15.24 0.87 5.56
C ILE A 501 -14.95 1.72 6.81
N LYS A 502 -15.63 2.87 6.91
CA LYS A 502 -15.60 3.68 8.11
C LYS A 502 -16.49 3.05 9.18
N ARG A 503 -15.88 2.70 10.30
CA ARG A 503 -16.62 2.31 11.52
C ARG A 503 -16.97 3.58 12.27
N SER A 504 -18.15 4.09 12.07
CA SER A 504 -18.69 5.23 12.82
C SER A 504 -19.37 4.77 14.10
#